data_5ba8394e62e6d879e1400eae36cfa6fa
#
_entry.id   5ba8394e62e6d879e1400eae36cfa6fa
#
_cell.length_a   1.000
_cell.length_b   1.000
_cell.length_c   1.000
_cell.angle_alpha   90.00
_cell.angle_beta   90.00
_cell.angle_gamma   90.00
#
_symmetry.space_group_name_H-M   'P 1'
#
loop_
_entity.id
_entity.type
_entity.pdbx_description
1 polymer ?
#
loop_
_entity_poly.entity_id
_entity_poly.type
_entity_poly.pdbx_seq_one_letter_code
_entity_poly.pdbx_strand_id
1 'polypeptide(L)'
;MDAPPGPQNPHENNKSLVFDTGPIISLTTSNLLWVLDYLKKHFHGTFFITPSVRMELVDHPLQTKKFKFEALQVQYRINKGALTVVPAQEIQELAEQLFVLANHSFNCQAHGVRIVSMAEMETLAWAVASGAQAAVIDERTTRLMIENPQALCDILQNNLRCAITVEQQNLDR
;
A
#
# COMPACT_ATOMS: atom_id res chain seq x y z
N MET A 1 8.56 -5.54 -48.33
CA MET A 1 7.24 -5.97 -47.78
C MET A 1 7.54 -6.48 -46.38
N ASP A 2 7.42 -5.61 -45.39
CA ASP A 2 7.63 -5.97 -44.00
C ASP A 2 6.38 -6.72 -43.49
N ALA A 3 6.60 -7.86 -42.86
CA ALA A 3 5.53 -8.67 -42.29
C ALA A 3 4.83 -7.87 -41.18
N PRO A 4 3.49 -7.99 -41.03
CA PRO A 4 2.77 -7.31 -39.96
C PRO A 4 3.27 -7.82 -38.61
N PRO A 5 3.37 -6.97 -37.57
CA PRO A 5 3.73 -7.39 -36.23
C PRO A 5 2.72 -8.45 -35.74
N GLY A 6 3.26 -9.58 -35.26
CA GLY A 6 2.46 -10.65 -34.69
C GLY A 6 1.64 -10.17 -33.47
N PRO A 7 0.62 -10.93 -33.02
CA PRO A 7 -0.21 -10.55 -31.90
C PRO A 7 0.66 -10.36 -30.68
N GLN A 8 0.67 -9.12 -30.15
CA GLN A 8 1.34 -8.81 -28.90
C GLN A 8 0.64 -9.53 -27.77
N ASN A 9 1.38 -10.33 -27.05
CA ASN A 9 0.91 -11.08 -25.87
C ASN A 9 0.48 -10.05 -24.79
N PRO A 10 -0.76 -10.01 -24.31
CA PRO A 10 -1.23 -9.01 -23.36
C PRO A 10 -0.53 -9.08 -21.96
N HIS A 11 0.36 -10.05 -21.76
CA HIS A 11 1.13 -10.25 -20.53
C HIS A 11 2.60 -9.80 -20.64
N GLU A 12 3.03 -9.21 -21.75
CA GLU A 12 4.38 -8.70 -21.87
C GLU A 12 4.55 -7.37 -21.13
N ASN A 13 5.17 -7.45 -19.96
CA ASN A 13 5.83 -6.36 -19.22
C ASN A 13 4.96 -5.21 -18.66
N ASN A 14 3.86 -5.50 -18.04
CA ASN A 14 3.19 -4.47 -17.25
C ASN A 14 3.83 -4.36 -15.85
N LYS A 15 5.09 -3.86 -15.80
CA LYS A 15 5.76 -3.57 -14.52
C LYS A 15 4.89 -2.61 -13.71
N SER A 16 4.71 -2.91 -12.44
CA SER A 16 3.97 -2.02 -11.56
C SER A 16 4.54 -2.00 -10.14
N LEU A 17 4.39 -0.87 -9.49
CA LEU A 17 4.61 -0.68 -8.06
C LEU A 17 3.33 -0.16 -7.44
N VAL A 18 3.03 -0.61 -6.22
CA VAL A 18 1.90 -0.13 -5.44
C VAL A 18 2.43 0.63 -4.24
N PHE A 19 2.02 1.89 -4.10
CA PHE A 19 2.51 2.76 -3.03
C PHE A 19 1.48 2.88 -1.92
N ASP A 20 1.93 2.68 -0.70
CA ASP A 20 1.22 3.04 0.50
C ASP A 20 1.30 4.55 0.77
N THR A 21 0.54 5.02 1.75
CA THR A 21 0.44 6.43 2.17
C THR A 21 1.79 7.00 2.62
N GLY A 22 2.53 6.28 3.46
CA GLY A 22 3.76 6.75 4.09
C GLY A 22 4.85 7.19 3.12
N PRO A 23 5.23 6.37 2.14
CA PRO A 23 6.23 6.74 1.12
C PRO A 23 5.86 8.01 0.33
N ILE A 24 4.57 8.20 0.00
CA ILE A 24 4.10 9.40 -0.70
C ILE A 24 4.16 10.63 0.21
N ILE A 25 3.77 10.50 1.49
CA ILE A 25 3.93 11.57 2.49
C ILE A 25 5.40 11.97 2.59
N SER A 26 6.31 11.00 2.72
CA SER A 26 7.74 11.24 2.84
C SER A 26 8.30 12.00 1.64
N LEU A 27 7.92 11.63 0.42
CA LEU A 27 8.30 12.36 -0.80
C LEU A 27 7.71 13.77 -0.84
N THR A 28 6.46 13.93 -0.41
CA THR A 28 5.76 15.22 -0.47
C THR A 28 6.35 16.21 0.54
N THR A 29 6.53 15.79 1.78
CA THR A 29 7.09 16.62 2.86
C THR A 29 8.56 17.00 2.64
N SER A 30 9.31 16.12 1.96
CA SER A 30 10.69 16.38 1.53
C SER A 30 10.78 17.19 0.23
N ASN A 31 9.66 17.62 -0.35
CA ASN A 31 9.58 18.30 -1.65
C ASN A 31 10.20 17.50 -2.81
N LEU A 32 10.14 16.17 -2.72
CA LEU A 32 10.70 15.23 -3.71
C LEU A 32 9.63 14.52 -4.55
N LEU A 33 8.35 14.91 -4.44
CA LEU A 33 7.26 14.23 -5.16
C LEU A 33 7.43 14.24 -6.69
N TRP A 34 8.18 15.21 -7.23
CA TRP A 34 8.53 15.28 -8.65
C TRP A 34 9.38 14.11 -9.14
N VAL A 35 10.08 13.43 -8.22
CA VAL A 35 10.91 12.26 -8.54
C VAL A 35 10.06 11.13 -9.13
N LEU A 36 8.77 11.04 -8.78
CA LEU A 36 7.86 10.03 -9.34
C LEU A 36 7.76 10.13 -10.86
N ASP A 37 7.75 11.33 -11.43
CA ASP A 37 7.69 11.51 -12.89
C ASP A 37 8.98 10.99 -13.55
N TYR A 38 10.12 11.24 -12.90
CA TYR A 38 11.42 10.77 -13.38
C TYR A 38 11.53 9.24 -13.26
N LEU A 39 11.19 8.70 -12.11
CA LEU A 39 11.22 7.25 -11.88
C LEU A 39 10.30 6.51 -12.84
N LYS A 40 9.09 7.02 -13.07
CA LYS A 40 8.14 6.41 -14.00
C LYS A 40 8.71 6.27 -15.42
N LYS A 41 9.42 7.28 -15.91
CA LYS A 41 10.07 7.26 -17.23
C LYS A 41 11.13 6.16 -17.35
N HIS A 42 11.85 5.85 -16.26
CA HIS A 42 12.91 4.85 -16.25
C HIS A 42 12.41 3.45 -15.88
N PHE A 43 11.38 3.37 -15.06
CA PHE A 43 10.77 2.11 -14.65
C PHE A 43 9.99 1.45 -15.80
N HIS A 44 9.48 2.27 -16.74
CA HIS A 44 8.63 1.80 -17.84
C HIS A 44 7.42 1.00 -17.39
N GLY A 45 6.75 1.45 -16.32
CA GLY A 45 5.62 0.75 -15.71
C GLY A 45 4.60 1.70 -15.11
N THR A 46 3.71 1.15 -14.30
CA THR A 46 2.63 1.90 -13.64
C THR A 46 2.88 1.99 -12.14
N PHE A 47 2.66 3.17 -11.58
CA PHE A 47 2.67 3.41 -10.14
C PHE A 47 1.23 3.54 -9.66
N PHE A 48 0.83 2.59 -8.83
CA PHE A 48 -0.53 2.54 -8.28
C PHE A 48 -0.58 3.09 -6.87
N ILE A 49 -1.70 3.71 -6.54
CA ILE A 49 -2.18 3.97 -5.19
C ILE A 49 -3.62 3.44 -5.08
N THR A 50 -4.03 3.08 -3.88
CA THR A 50 -5.37 2.54 -3.63
C THR A 50 -6.37 3.66 -3.28
N PRO A 51 -7.69 3.37 -3.27
CA PRO A 51 -8.70 4.32 -2.85
C PRO A 51 -8.49 4.86 -1.44
N SER A 52 -8.13 4.01 -0.47
CA SER A 52 -7.86 4.45 0.90
C SER A 52 -6.62 5.34 0.98
N VAL A 53 -5.55 5.02 0.26
CA VAL A 53 -4.36 5.88 0.13
C VAL A 53 -4.73 7.24 -0.46
N ARG A 54 -5.52 7.28 -1.53
CA ARG A 54 -6.00 8.53 -2.10
C ARG A 54 -6.84 9.33 -1.10
N MET A 55 -7.72 8.66 -0.37
CA MET A 55 -8.56 9.30 0.66
C MET A 55 -7.69 9.98 1.72
N GLU A 56 -6.64 9.29 2.20
CA GLU A 56 -5.72 9.83 3.21
C GLU A 56 -4.85 10.97 2.69
N LEU A 57 -4.36 10.87 1.45
CA LEU A 57 -3.41 11.83 0.88
C LEU A 57 -4.08 13.07 0.26
N VAL A 58 -5.31 12.93 -0.22
CA VAL A 58 -5.98 13.97 -1.02
C VAL A 58 -7.32 14.38 -0.40
N ASP A 59 -8.24 13.43 -0.31
CA ASP A 59 -9.64 13.78 -0.06
C ASP A 59 -9.84 14.34 1.36
N HIS A 60 -9.28 13.69 2.39
CA HIS A 60 -9.32 14.17 3.78
C HIS A 60 -8.55 15.50 3.98
N PRO A 61 -7.28 15.62 3.55
CA PRO A 61 -6.55 16.88 3.75
C PRO A 61 -7.18 18.08 3.04
N LEU A 62 -7.79 17.88 1.88
CA LEU A 62 -8.49 18.97 1.18
C LEU A 62 -9.71 19.50 1.96
N GLN A 63 -10.34 18.68 2.79
CA GLN A 63 -11.46 19.07 3.65
C GLN A 63 -11.01 19.75 4.95
N THR A 64 -9.73 19.65 5.30
CA THR A 64 -9.16 20.22 6.53
C THR A 64 -8.36 21.48 6.25
N LYS A 65 -7.86 22.14 7.31
CA LYS A 65 -6.96 23.31 7.16
C LYS A 65 -5.49 22.89 7.01
N LYS A 66 -5.16 21.66 7.42
CA LYS A 66 -3.77 21.14 7.40
C LYS A 66 -3.52 20.35 6.13
N PHE A 67 -2.29 20.42 5.61
CA PHE A 67 -1.78 19.63 4.49
C PHE A 67 -2.51 19.81 3.15
N LYS A 68 -3.25 20.93 2.97
CA LYS A 68 -3.93 21.19 1.69
C LYS A 68 -2.97 21.35 0.52
N PHE A 69 -1.82 21.96 0.77
CA PHE A 69 -0.83 22.19 -0.28
C PHE A 69 -0.21 20.86 -0.73
N GLU A 70 0.12 20.00 0.22
CA GLU A 70 0.61 18.64 -0.02
C GLU A 70 -0.41 17.81 -0.80
N ALA A 71 -1.66 17.86 -0.40
CA ALA A 71 -2.76 17.18 -1.09
C ALA A 71 -2.93 17.63 -2.54
N LEU A 72 -2.82 18.94 -2.81
CA LEU A 72 -2.86 19.48 -4.17
C LEU A 72 -1.67 19.00 -5.02
N GLN A 73 -0.50 18.84 -4.44
CA GLN A 73 0.66 18.29 -5.14
C GLN A 73 0.42 16.81 -5.53
N VAL A 74 -0.12 16.01 -4.61
CA VAL A 74 -0.46 14.60 -4.90
C VAL A 74 -1.57 14.52 -5.95
N GLN A 75 -2.64 15.30 -5.80
CA GLN A 75 -3.72 15.38 -6.78
C GLN A 75 -3.21 15.73 -8.18
N TYR A 76 -2.26 16.66 -8.26
CA TYR A 76 -1.61 17.01 -9.53
C TYR A 76 -0.89 15.82 -10.15
N ARG A 77 -0.18 14.99 -9.35
CA ARG A 77 0.51 13.77 -9.84
C ARG A 77 -0.47 12.71 -10.33
N ILE A 78 -1.62 12.57 -9.66
CA ILE A 78 -2.70 11.69 -10.14
C ILE A 78 -3.24 12.20 -11.49
N ASN A 79 -3.56 13.48 -11.59
CA ASN A 79 -4.10 14.07 -12.82
C ASN A 79 -3.12 14.01 -14.00
N LYS A 80 -1.82 14.05 -13.73
CA LYS A 80 -0.74 13.88 -14.74
C LYS A 80 -0.46 12.42 -15.08
N GLY A 81 -1.09 11.48 -14.38
CA GLY A 81 -0.88 10.06 -14.59
C GLY A 81 0.46 9.54 -14.06
N ALA A 82 1.16 10.30 -13.18
CA ALA A 82 2.33 9.77 -12.49
C ALA A 82 1.92 8.70 -11.47
N LEU A 83 0.77 8.89 -10.82
CA LEU A 83 0.10 7.92 -9.95
C LEU A 83 -1.25 7.54 -10.57
N THR A 84 -1.61 6.28 -10.51
CA THR A 84 -2.88 5.73 -10.99
C THR A 84 -3.66 5.17 -9.81
N VAL A 85 -4.92 5.59 -9.65
CA VAL A 85 -5.78 5.07 -8.58
C VAL A 85 -6.43 3.77 -9.04
N VAL A 86 -6.33 2.73 -8.22
CA VAL A 86 -6.93 1.41 -8.45
C VAL A 86 -8.45 1.50 -8.32
N PRO A 87 -9.24 0.81 -9.17
CA PRO A 87 -10.68 0.70 -8.96
C PRO A 87 -11.00 -0.06 -7.65
N ALA A 88 -11.85 0.53 -6.80
CA ALA A 88 -12.17 -0.03 -5.48
C ALA A 88 -12.75 -1.46 -5.57
N GLN A 89 -13.57 -1.72 -6.58
CA GLN A 89 -14.26 -3.00 -6.77
C GLN A 89 -13.30 -4.18 -6.99
N GLU A 90 -12.08 -3.91 -7.47
CA GLU A 90 -11.11 -4.96 -7.79
C GLU A 90 -10.32 -5.47 -6.57
N ILE A 91 -10.34 -4.72 -5.46
CA ILE A 91 -9.51 -5.03 -4.29
C ILE A 91 -10.28 -5.15 -2.98
N GLN A 92 -11.53 -4.65 -2.92
CA GLN A 92 -12.26 -4.48 -1.67
C GLN A 92 -12.39 -5.79 -0.88
N GLU A 93 -12.84 -6.86 -1.52
CA GLU A 93 -13.07 -8.13 -0.85
C GLU A 93 -11.77 -8.71 -0.26
N LEU A 94 -10.70 -8.73 -1.04
CA LEU A 94 -9.40 -9.24 -0.58
C LEU A 94 -8.81 -8.36 0.51
N ALA A 95 -8.90 -7.03 0.39
CA ALA A 95 -8.42 -6.10 1.40
C ALA A 95 -9.16 -6.25 2.74
N GLU A 96 -10.48 -6.42 2.71
CA GLU A 96 -11.29 -6.67 3.91
C GLU A 96 -10.91 -8.00 4.58
N GLN A 97 -10.69 -9.07 3.80
CA GLN A 97 -10.22 -10.35 4.32
C GLN A 97 -8.85 -10.21 4.98
N LEU A 98 -7.88 -9.58 4.32
CA LEU A 98 -6.54 -9.33 4.86
C LEU A 98 -6.60 -8.47 6.12
N PHE A 99 -7.45 -7.43 6.14
CA PHE A 99 -7.62 -6.55 7.29
C PHE A 99 -8.13 -7.31 8.52
N VAL A 100 -9.11 -8.19 8.35
CA VAL A 100 -9.63 -9.02 9.44
C VAL A 100 -8.56 -10.00 9.92
N LEU A 101 -7.90 -10.73 9.03
CA LEU A 101 -6.86 -11.71 9.38
C LEU A 101 -5.71 -11.04 10.14
N ALA A 102 -5.15 -9.95 9.60
CA ALA A 102 -4.03 -9.25 10.20
C ALA A 102 -4.33 -8.72 11.61
N ASN A 103 -5.49 -8.06 11.80
CA ASN A 103 -5.88 -7.49 13.09
C ASN A 103 -6.38 -8.53 14.12
N HIS A 104 -6.49 -9.82 13.73
CA HIS A 104 -6.76 -10.94 14.63
C HIS A 104 -5.58 -11.91 14.73
N SER A 105 -4.44 -11.61 14.13
CA SER A 105 -3.25 -12.45 14.22
C SER A 105 -2.50 -12.30 15.54
N PHE A 106 -2.62 -11.14 16.19
CA PHE A 106 -1.98 -10.85 17.46
C PHE A 106 -3.04 -10.45 18.50
N ASN A 107 -3.08 -11.16 19.62
CA ASN A 107 -4.10 -10.96 20.65
C ASN A 107 -3.47 -10.61 21.98
N CYS A 108 -4.01 -9.58 22.65
CA CYS A 108 -3.74 -9.22 24.03
C CYS A 108 -4.99 -9.52 24.86
N GLN A 109 -4.89 -10.38 25.90
CA GLN A 109 -6.01 -10.75 26.76
C GLN A 109 -7.27 -11.20 25.98
N ALA A 110 -7.08 -12.03 24.96
CA ALA A 110 -8.13 -12.54 24.05
C ALA A 110 -8.81 -11.48 23.17
N HIS A 111 -8.26 -10.27 23.07
CA HIS A 111 -8.71 -9.24 22.13
C HIS A 111 -7.68 -9.01 21.04
N GLY A 112 -8.14 -8.95 19.78
CA GLY A 112 -7.29 -8.63 18.63
C GLY A 112 -6.63 -7.26 18.79
N VAL A 113 -5.34 -7.18 18.48
CA VAL A 113 -4.60 -5.92 18.47
C VAL A 113 -4.69 -5.33 17.06
N ARG A 114 -5.25 -4.13 16.95
CA ARG A 114 -5.27 -3.43 15.66
C ARG A 114 -3.86 -2.96 15.32
N ILE A 115 -3.26 -3.59 14.32
CA ILE A 115 -1.87 -3.38 13.93
C ILE A 115 -1.71 -2.83 12.51
N VAL A 116 -2.75 -2.93 11.67
CA VAL A 116 -2.73 -2.47 10.28
C VAL A 116 -3.92 -1.59 9.95
N SER A 117 -3.77 -0.73 8.97
CA SER A 117 -4.82 0.12 8.39
C SER A 117 -5.44 -0.53 7.15
N MET A 118 -6.58 0.00 6.69
CA MET A 118 -7.19 -0.43 5.44
C MET A 118 -6.33 -0.05 4.23
N ALA A 119 -5.68 1.11 4.25
CA ALA A 119 -4.80 1.55 3.17
C ALA A 119 -3.64 0.58 2.92
N GLU A 120 -3.01 0.09 4.00
CA GLU A 120 -1.96 -0.93 3.92
C GLU A 120 -2.49 -2.25 3.34
N MET A 121 -3.68 -2.69 3.79
CA MET A 121 -4.26 -3.95 3.30
C MET A 121 -4.73 -3.84 1.85
N GLU A 122 -5.29 -2.72 1.43
CA GLU A 122 -5.58 -2.47 0.02
C GLU A 122 -4.29 -2.47 -0.82
N THR A 123 -3.21 -1.87 -0.31
CA THR A 123 -1.90 -1.84 -0.99
C THR A 123 -1.36 -3.25 -1.21
N LEU A 124 -1.41 -4.11 -0.18
CA LEU A 124 -1.01 -5.51 -0.29
C LEU A 124 -1.95 -6.31 -1.20
N ALA A 125 -3.25 -6.16 -1.04
CA ALA A 125 -4.26 -6.83 -1.87
C ALA A 125 -4.03 -6.56 -3.36
N TRP A 126 -3.81 -5.28 -3.73
CA TRP A 126 -3.54 -4.93 -5.12
C TRP A 126 -2.19 -5.45 -5.60
N ALA A 127 -1.17 -5.40 -4.77
CA ALA A 127 0.15 -5.92 -5.13
C ALA A 127 0.08 -7.42 -5.48
N VAL A 128 -0.66 -8.20 -4.70
CA VAL A 128 -0.88 -9.64 -4.94
C VAL A 128 -1.77 -9.86 -6.17
N ALA A 129 -2.94 -9.22 -6.22
CA ALA A 129 -3.94 -9.45 -7.28
C ALA A 129 -3.41 -9.04 -8.67
N SER A 130 -2.64 -7.95 -8.75
CA SER A 130 -2.09 -7.45 -10.02
C SER A 130 -0.75 -8.08 -10.42
N GLY A 131 -0.12 -8.86 -9.55
CA GLY A 131 1.23 -9.37 -9.75
C GLY A 131 2.28 -8.25 -9.82
N ALA A 132 2.11 -7.19 -9.02
CA ALA A 132 3.05 -6.07 -8.99
C ALA A 132 4.45 -6.53 -8.56
N GLN A 133 5.51 -5.85 -9.06
CA GLN A 133 6.89 -6.14 -8.68
C GLN A 133 7.15 -5.90 -7.20
N ALA A 134 6.50 -4.89 -6.61
CA ALA A 134 6.60 -4.62 -5.19
C ALA A 134 5.45 -3.75 -4.67
N ALA A 135 5.12 -3.92 -3.39
CA ALA A 135 4.44 -2.94 -2.56
C ALA A 135 5.50 -2.04 -1.90
N VAL A 136 5.33 -0.73 -1.97
CA VAL A 136 6.24 0.26 -1.39
C VAL A 136 5.60 0.75 -0.09
N ILE A 137 6.05 0.20 1.02
CA ILE A 137 5.50 0.41 2.37
C ILE A 137 6.65 0.81 3.29
N ASP A 138 6.50 1.88 4.06
CA ASP A 138 7.47 2.30 5.08
C ASP A 138 7.03 1.97 6.51
N GLU A 139 5.78 1.54 6.72
CA GLU A 139 5.28 1.14 8.03
C GLU A 139 5.97 -0.15 8.52
N ARG A 140 6.66 -0.01 9.65
CA ARG A 140 7.45 -1.11 10.22
C ARG A 140 6.60 -2.29 10.67
N THR A 141 5.42 -2.03 11.20
CA THR A 141 4.51 -3.05 11.73
C THR A 141 4.06 -3.99 10.62
N THR A 142 3.56 -3.44 9.52
CA THR A 142 3.11 -4.20 8.35
C THR A 142 4.24 -5.02 7.75
N ARG A 143 5.43 -4.45 7.62
CA ARG A 143 6.61 -5.19 7.14
C ARG A 143 6.99 -6.34 8.06
N LEU A 144 7.08 -6.09 9.37
CA LEU A 144 7.45 -7.14 10.33
C LEU A 144 6.39 -8.24 10.43
N MET A 145 5.12 -7.91 10.25
CA MET A 145 4.06 -8.92 10.23
C MET A 145 4.31 -9.97 9.14
N ILE A 146 4.82 -9.54 7.99
CA ILE A 146 5.11 -10.43 6.84
C ILE A 146 6.50 -11.06 6.95
N GLU A 147 7.52 -10.27 7.28
CA GLU A 147 8.92 -10.69 7.21
C GLU A 147 9.39 -11.41 8.49
N ASN A 148 8.90 -10.99 9.67
CA ASN A 148 9.30 -11.52 10.96
C ASN A 148 8.21 -11.32 12.04
N PRO A 149 7.12 -12.12 12.02
CA PRO A 149 6.01 -11.99 12.99
C PRO A 149 6.45 -12.11 14.43
N GLN A 150 7.49 -12.90 14.73
CA GLN A 150 8.00 -13.04 16.11
C GLN A 150 8.60 -11.74 16.63
N ALA A 151 9.39 -11.03 15.80
CA ALA A 151 9.92 -9.73 16.19
C ALA A 151 8.81 -8.69 16.40
N LEU A 152 7.73 -8.77 15.63
CA LEU A 152 6.54 -7.95 15.85
C LEU A 152 5.88 -8.28 17.18
N CYS A 153 5.71 -9.58 17.51
CA CYS A 153 5.15 -10.02 18.79
C CYS A 153 5.93 -9.41 19.97
N ASP A 154 7.26 -9.48 19.95
CA ASP A 154 8.12 -8.95 21.00
C ASP A 154 7.96 -7.41 21.16
N ILE A 155 7.85 -6.70 20.04
CA ILE A 155 7.61 -5.24 20.04
C ILE A 155 6.22 -4.93 20.64
N LEU A 156 5.19 -5.65 20.22
CA LEU A 156 3.83 -5.45 20.74
C LEU A 156 3.74 -5.73 22.24
N GLN A 157 4.37 -6.81 22.72
CA GLN A 157 4.44 -7.12 24.15
C GLN A 157 5.06 -5.98 24.96
N ASN A 158 6.20 -5.45 24.46
CA ASN A 158 6.88 -4.36 25.14
C ASN A 158 6.06 -3.06 25.13
N ASN A 159 5.43 -2.72 24.01
CA ASN A 159 4.66 -1.48 23.86
C ASN A 159 3.35 -1.52 24.65
N LEU A 160 2.63 -2.63 24.60
CA LEU A 160 1.32 -2.80 25.25
C LEU A 160 1.42 -3.29 26.69
N ARG A 161 2.61 -3.72 27.13
CA ARG A 161 2.84 -4.32 28.45
C ARG A 161 1.87 -5.47 28.76
N CYS A 162 1.60 -6.29 27.77
CA CYS A 162 0.64 -7.36 27.77
C CYS A 162 1.27 -8.59 27.09
N ALA A 163 1.00 -9.78 27.62
CA ALA A 163 1.37 -11.01 26.92
C ALA A 163 0.58 -11.11 25.60
N ILE A 164 1.30 -11.21 24.50
CA ILE A 164 0.70 -11.35 23.17
C ILE A 164 0.68 -12.83 22.79
N THR A 165 -0.48 -13.32 22.39
CA THR A 165 -0.64 -14.62 21.72
C THR A 165 -0.73 -14.41 20.21
N VAL A 166 -0.02 -15.25 19.46
CA VAL A 166 0.00 -15.22 18.00
C VAL A 166 -0.91 -16.31 17.47
N GLU A 167 -1.86 -15.93 16.62
CA GLU A 167 -2.75 -16.86 15.90
C GLU A 167 -2.10 -17.25 14.58
N GLN A 168 -1.30 -18.32 14.62
CA GLN A 168 -0.48 -18.76 13.48
C GLN A 168 -1.32 -19.06 12.24
N GLN A 169 -2.53 -19.61 12.41
CA GLN A 169 -3.42 -19.92 11.28
C GLN A 169 -3.80 -18.69 10.45
N ASN A 170 -3.84 -17.50 11.07
CA ASN A 170 -4.15 -16.26 10.37
C ASN A 170 -2.94 -15.72 9.62
N LEU A 171 -1.72 -15.98 10.09
CA LEU A 171 -0.48 -15.56 9.43
C LEU A 171 -0.12 -16.45 8.24
N ASP A 172 -0.54 -17.72 8.26
CA ASP A 172 -0.23 -18.69 7.21
C ASP A 172 -1.19 -18.61 6.01
N ARG A 173 -2.20 -17.77 6.09
CA ARG A 173 -3.19 -17.53 5.02
C ARG A 173 -2.84 -16.33 4.16
#